data_9203e2fdba52faf5c886319ccf41a39a
#
_entry.id   9203e2fdba52faf5c886319ccf41a39a
#
_cell.length_a   1.000
_cell.length_b   1.000
_cell.length_c   1.000
_cell.angle_alpha   90.00
_cell.angle_beta   90.00
_cell.angle_gamma   90.00
#
_symmetry.space_group_name_H-M   'P 1'
#
loop_
_entity.id
_entity.type
_entity.pdbx_description
1 polymer ?
#
loop_
_entity_poly.entity_id
_entity_poly.type
_entity_poly.pdbx_seq_one_letter_code
_entity_poly.pdbx_strand_id
1 'polypeptide(L)'
;KEFILELNKCVDYINYQTPPDKRVPIQMVTAQAALESAWGQSRFAIQANNLFGIRVFSSEHPHLLPESVKKWPGWGVRIFKTKCASVQEYIRLLNEHPAYEEFRILRKKLLKDGEKLDAKALVRTLDKFSTTEDYDKRVINIMGKVEEVLYSETKTDKNEEKKILPEQKP
;
A
#
# COMPACT_ATOMS: atom_id res chain seq x y z
N LYS A 1 13.34 4.06 5.03
CA LYS A 1 13.45 4.86 3.80
C LYS A 1 13.40 3.99 2.55
N GLU A 2 14.29 3.02 2.39
CA GLU A 2 14.36 2.12 1.23
C GLU A 2 13.02 1.43 0.94
N PHE A 3 12.38 0.83 1.96
CA PHE A 3 11.06 0.22 1.85
C PHE A 3 10.00 1.16 1.24
N ILE A 4 9.97 2.43 1.67
CA ILE A 4 9.04 3.43 1.14
C ILE A 4 9.32 3.71 -0.34
N LEU A 5 10.59 3.88 -0.71
CA LEU A 5 10.97 4.21 -2.08
C LEU A 5 10.70 3.05 -3.05
N GLU A 6 10.97 1.82 -2.63
CA GLU A 6 10.66 0.62 -3.43
C GLU A 6 9.15 0.46 -3.65
N LEU A 7 8.37 0.66 -2.58
CA LEU A 7 6.92 0.61 -2.70
C LEU A 7 6.37 1.74 -3.59
N ASN A 8 6.93 2.94 -3.45
CA ASN A 8 6.55 4.07 -4.31
C ASN A 8 6.71 3.72 -5.79
N LYS A 9 7.85 3.16 -6.19
CA LYS A 9 8.08 2.72 -7.56
C LYS A 9 7.05 1.68 -8.03
N CYS A 10 6.72 0.72 -7.16
CA CYS A 10 5.71 -0.29 -7.45
C CYS A 10 4.32 0.33 -7.66
N VAL A 11 3.89 1.20 -6.77
CA VAL A 11 2.57 1.85 -6.85
C VAL A 11 2.48 2.79 -8.04
N ASP A 12 3.53 3.55 -8.35
CA ASP A 12 3.60 4.40 -9.52
C ASP A 12 3.44 3.59 -10.82
N TYR A 13 4.13 2.45 -10.91
CA TYR A 13 3.99 1.55 -12.04
C TYR A 13 2.56 1.00 -12.18
N ILE A 14 1.95 0.58 -11.08
CA ILE A 14 0.55 0.10 -11.07
C ILE A 14 -0.40 1.22 -11.48
N ASN A 15 -0.25 2.41 -10.88
CA ASN A 15 -1.12 3.56 -11.15
C ASN A 15 -1.00 4.04 -12.61
N TYR A 16 0.19 3.95 -13.21
CA TYR A 16 0.37 4.27 -14.62
C TYR A 16 -0.53 3.41 -15.53
N GLN A 17 -0.73 2.15 -15.18
CA GLN A 17 -1.56 1.20 -15.94
C GLN A 17 -3.02 1.17 -15.48
N THR A 18 -3.37 1.89 -14.43
CA THR A 18 -4.69 1.84 -13.78
C THR A 18 -5.49 3.10 -14.11
N PRO A 19 -6.76 2.97 -14.54
CA PRO A 19 -7.64 4.13 -14.73
C PRO A 19 -7.78 4.95 -13.43
N PRO A 20 -7.92 6.28 -13.50
CA PRO A 20 -7.99 7.15 -12.32
C PRO A 20 -9.03 6.76 -11.27
N ASP A 21 -10.17 6.25 -11.70
CA ASP A 21 -11.28 5.81 -10.82
C ASP A 21 -11.02 4.49 -10.07
N LYS A 22 -9.92 3.81 -10.39
CA LYS A 22 -9.47 2.56 -9.75
C LYS A 22 -8.14 2.67 -9.03
N ARG A 23 -7.54 3.86 -9.00
CA ARG A 23 -6.29 4.10 -8.30
C ARG A 23 -6.47 4.19 -6.79
N VAL A 24 -5.43 3.85 -6.06
CA VAL A 24 -5.35 3.99 -4.61
C VAL A 24 -4.22 4.96 -4.28
N PRO A 25 -4.42 5.92 -3.36
CA PRO A 25 -3.39 6.86 -2.98
C PRO A 25 -2.13 6.15 -2.47
N ILE A 26 -0.97 6.56 -2.96
CA ILE A 26 0.30 5.94 -2.62
C ILE A 26 0.61 5.99 -1.11
N GLN A 27 0.28 7.09 -0.45
CA GLN A 27 0.48 7.25 0.99
C GLN A 27 -0.30 6.20 1.78
N MET A 28 -1.51 5.89 1.36
CA MET A 28 -2.37 4.88 1.98
C MET A 28 -1.81 3.48 1.78
N VAL A 29 -1.45 3.12 0.55
CA VAL A 29 -0.87 1.80 0.23
C VAL A 29 0.40 1.57 1.03
N THR A 30 1.32 2.53 1.02
CA THR A 30 2.62 2.43 1.68
C THR A 30 2.47 2.39 3.19
N ALA A 31 1.59 3.20 3.77
CA ALA A 31 1.35 3.19 5.22
C ALA A 31 0.72 1.89 5.71
N GLN A 32 -0.26 1.35 4.98
CA GLN A 32 -0.84 0.06 5.33
C GLN A 32 0.17 -1.09 5.18
N ALA A 33 0.94 -1.11 4.09
CA ALA A 33 1.99 -2.09 3.91
C ALA A 33 3.04 -2.04 5.03
N ALA A 34 3.46 -0.85 5.43
CA ALA A 34 4.41 -0.66 6.53
C ALA A 34 3.86 -1.19 7.86
N LEU A 35 2.61 -0.88 8.17
CA LEU A 35 1.95 -1.33 9.41
C LEU A 35 1.80 -2.85 9.44
N GLU A 36 1.25 -3.43 8.38
CA GLU A 36 0.92 -4.86 8.32
C GLU A 36 2.15 -5.76 8.22
N SER A 37 3.23 -5.28 7.62
CA SER A 37 4.44 -6.07 7.37
C SER A 37 5.63 -5.74 8.28
N ALA A 38 5.42 -4.90 9.30
CA ALA A 38 6.53 -4.35 10.10
C ALA A 38 7.64 -3.77 9.20
N TRP A 39 7.27 -2.87 8.29
CA TRP A 39 8.18 -2.25 7.32
C TRP A 39 8.89 -3.26 6.40
N GLY A 40 8.21 -4.34 6.05
CA GLY A 40 8.74 -5.41 5.20
C GLY A 40 9.63 -6.42 5.93
N GLN A 41 9.70 -6.36 7.25
CA GLN A 41 10.58 -7.21 8.06
C GLN A 41 9.87 -8.42 8.69
N SER A 42 8.55 -8.51 8.60
CA SER A 42 7.82 -9.65 9.13
C SER A 42 8.16 -10.94 8.38
N ARG A 43 7.95 -12.08 9.04
CA ARG A 43 8.14 -13.41 8.44
C ARG A 43 7.37 -13.55 7.11
N PHE A 44 6.12 -13.12 7.08
CA PHE A 44 5.29 -13.22 5.87
C PHE A 44 5.74 -12.28 4.76
N ALA A 45 6.25 -11.10 5.09
CA ALA A 45 6.84 -10.19 4.11
C ALA A 45 8.11 -10.79 3.48
N ILE A 46 8.96 -11.43 4.28
CA ILE A 46 10.23 -12.01 3.83
C ILE A 46 10.02 -13.34 3.11
N GLN A 47 9.24 -14.25 3.69
CA GLN A 47 9.10 -15.62 3.17
C GLN A 47 7.98 -15.79 2.14
N ALA A 48 6.95 -14.93 2.19
CA ALA A 48 5.79 -15.00 1.31
C ALA A 48 5.62 -13.80 0.38
N ASN A 49 6.50 -12.80 0.46
CA ASN A 49 6.34 -11.52 -0.26
C ASN A 49 4.96 -10.86 -0.01
N ASN A 50 4.36 -11.14 1.13
CA ASN A 50 3.01 -10.69 1.48
C ASN A 50 3.09 -9.53 2.47
N LEU A 51 2.77 -8.33 1.99
CA LEU A 51 2.88 -7.10 2.77
C LEU A 51 1.61 -6.72 3.54
N PHE A 52 0.50 -7.43 3.32
CA PHE A 52 -0.82 -7.05 3.84
C PHE A 52 -1.52 -8.17 4.63
N GLY A 53 -0.87 -9.31 4.81
CA GLY A 53 -1.50 -10.45 5.46
C GLY A 53 -2.64 -11.07 4.63
N ILE A 54 -2.60 -10.96 3.32
CA ILE A 54 -3.64 -11.49 2.42
C ILE A 54 -3.73 -13.00 2.57
N ARG A 55 -4.94 -13.51 2.76
CA ARG A 55 -5.21 -14.93 3.01
C ARG A 55 -5.69 -15.66 1.77
N VAL A 56 -5.45 -16.97 1.76
CA VAL A 56 -6.12 -17.95 0.90
C VAL A 56 -6.97 -18.87 1.75
N PHE A 57 -8.08 -19.37 1.19
CA PHE A 57 -9.05 -20.22 1.88
C PHE A 57 -9.14 -21.63 1.29
N SER A 58 -8.26 -21.95 0.35
CA SER A 58 -8.02 -23.30 -0.14
C SER A 58 -6.58 -23.70 0.10
N SER A 59 -6.36 -24.89 0.66
CA SER A 59 -5.02 -25.44 0.89
C SER A 59 -4.25 -25.76 -0.40
N GLU A 60 -4.91 -25.76 -1.55
CA GLU A 60 -4.28 -25.97 -2.86
C GLU A 60 -3.49 -24.75 -3.35
N HIS A 61 -3.80 -23.55 -2.84
CA HIS A 61 -3.03 -22.36 -3.15
C HIS A 61 -1.73 -22.30 -2.33
N PRO A 62 -0.61 -21.81 -2.92
CA PRO A 62 0.62 -21.60 -2.17
C PRO A 62 0.40 -20.69 -0.96
N HIS A 63 0.77 -21.18 0.22
CA HIS A 63 0.53 -20.47 1.48
C HIS A 63 1.59 -20.81 2.54
N LEU A 64 1.66 -19.94 3.55
CA LEU A 64 2.34 -20.19 4.82
C LEU A 64 1.30 -20.21 5.94
N LEU A 65 1.57 -21.02 6.96
CA LEU A 65 0.80 -21.00 8.21
C LEU A 65 1.54 -20.19 9.28
N PRO A 66 0.82 -19.60 10.26
CA PRO A 66 1.44 -19.08 11.47
C PRO A 66 2.28 -20.15 12.17
N GLU A 67 3.39 -19.78 12.82
CA GLU A 67 4.31 -20.74 13.44
C GLU A 67 3.66 -21.70 14.43
N SER A 68 2.68 -21.22 15.19
CA SER A 68 1.95 -22.01 16.18
C SER A 68 0.92 -22.97 15.59
N VAL A 69 0.62 -22.85 14.30
CA VAL A 69 -0.41 -23.63 13.60
C VAL A 69 0.26 -24.72 12.76
N LYS A 70 0.02 -25.99 13.13
CA LYS A 70 0.64 -27.15 12.46
C LYS A 70 -0.26 -27.82 11.43
N LYS A 71 -1.58 -27.60 11.50
CA LYS A 71 -2.56 -28.17 10.58
C LYS A 71 -3.35 -27.05 9.91
N TRP A 72 -3.78 -27.30 8.68
CA TRP A 72 -4.63 -26.39 7.94
C TRP A 72 -5.88 -25.98 8.75
N PRO A 73 -6.00 -24.67 9.14
CA PRO A 73 -7.13 -24.20 9.96
C PRO A 73 -8.31 -23.69 9.12
N GLY A 74 -8.31 -23.88 7.81
CA GLY A 74 -9.27 -23.33 6.87
C GLY A 74 -8.81 -22.06 6.17
N TRP A 75 -7.60 -21.57 6.46
CA TRP A 75 -6.97 -20.42 5.82
C TRP A 75 -5.45 -20.48 5.94
N GLY A 76 -4.77 -19.80 5.05
CA GLY A 76 -3.33 -19.59 5.10
C GLY A 76 -2.95 -18.22 4.59
N VAL A 77 -1.72 -17.79 4.84
CA VAL A 77 -1.18 -16.54 4.30
C VAL A 77 -0.65 -16.81 2.90
N ARG A 78 -1.20 -16.10 1.91
CA ARG A 78 -0.86 -16.31 0.50
C ARG A 78 0.61 -15.99 0.21
N ILE A 79 1.25 -16.85 -0.57
CA ILE A 79 2.60 -16.62 -1.10
C ILE A 79 2.49 -15.91 -2.45
N PHE A 80 3.23 -14.81 -2.60
CA PHE A 80 3.36 -14.07 -3.85
C PHE A 80 4.75 -14.24 -4.46
N LYS A 81 4.85 -14.09 -5.78
CA LYS A 81 6.15 -14.12 -6.47
C LYS A 81 7.03 -12.93 -6.13
N THR A 82 6.42 -11.75 -5.92
CA THR A 82 7.10 -10.51 -5.56
C THR A 82 6.26 -9.73 -4.54
N LYS A 83 6.90 -8.82 -3.81
CA LYS A 83 6.18 -7.88 -2.92
C LYS A 83 5.21 -6.99 -3.72
N CYS A 84 5.60 -6.55 -4.91
CA CYS A 84 4.73 -5.76 -5.79
C CYS A 84 3.49 -6.54 -6.23
N ALA A 85 3.57 -7.86 -6.41
CA ALA A 85 2.40 -8.69 -6.68
C ALA A 85 1.40 -8.68 -5.51
N SER A 86 1.87 -8.63 -4.26
CA SER A 86 0.97 -8.46 -3.11
C SER A 86 0.30 -7.09 -3.07
N VAL A 87 0.99 -6.04 -3.53
CA VAL A 87 0.41 -4.69 -3.68
C VAL A 87 -0.68 -4.69 -4.76
N GLN A 88 -0.44 -5.33 -5.89
CA GLN A 88 -1.44 -5.46 -6.95
C GLN A 88 -2.71 -6.16 -6.44
N GLU A 89 -2.56 -7.25 -5.70
CA GLU A 89 -3.69 -7.97 -5.13
C GLU A 89 -4.44 -7.15 -4.08
N TYR A 90 -3.74 -6.41 -3.22
CA TYR A 90 -4.34 -5.48 -2.28
C TYR A 90 -5.21 -4.43 -3.00
N ILE A 91 -4.69 -3.81 -4.06
CA ILE A 91 -5.43 -2.83 -4.86
C ILE A 91 -6.65 -3.48 -5.54
N ARG A 92 -6.49 -4.71 -6.06
CA ARG A 92 -7.61 -5.46 -6.62
C ARG A 92 -8.71 -5.71 -5.59
N LEU A 93 -8.36 -6.10 -4.37
CA LEU A 93 -9.31 -6.31 -3.28
C LEU A 93 -10.08 -5.03 -2.93
N LEU A 94 -9.40 -3.89 -2.83
CA LEU A 94 -10.08 -2.60 -2.61
C LEU A 94 -11.05 -2.24 -3.73
N ASN A 95 -10.76 -2.62 -4.95
CA ASN A 95 -11.61 -2.35 -6.11
C ASN A 95 -12.78 -3.33 -6.27
N GLU A 96 -12.68 -4.56 -5.75
CA GLU A 96 -13.64 -5.63 -6.08
C GLU A 96 -14.31 -6.27 -4.85
N HIS A 97 -13.63 -6.33 -3.70
CA HIS A 97 -14.17 -7.04 -2.54
C HIS A 97 -15.34 -6.27 -1.90
N PRO A 98 -16.46 -6.95 -1.55
CA PRO A 98 -17.64 -6.30 -0.97
C PRO A 98 -17.37 -5.53 0.34
N ALA A 99 -16.39 -5.96 1.13
CA ALA A 99 -16.01 -5.30 2.38
C ALA A 99 -15.53 -3.85 2.19
N TYR A 100 -15.12 -3.47 0.97
CA TYR A 100 -14.53 -2.15 0.67
C TYR A 100 -15.42 -1.28 -0.21
N GLU A 101 -16.71 -1.52 -0.20
CA GLU A 101 -17.69 -0.73 -0.95
C GLU A 101 -17.69 0.74 -0.52
N GLU A 102 -17.64 1.02 0.78
CA GLU A 102 -17.59 2.40 1.30
C GLU A 102 -16.37 3.17 0.80
N PHE A 103 -15.21 2.50 0.72
CA PHE A 103 -14.01 3.06 0.12
C PHE A 103 -14.27 3.50 -1.33
N ARG A 104 -14.87 2.64 -2.14
CA ARG A 104 -15.16 2.92 -3.55
C ARG A 104 -16.19 4.05 -3.72
N ILE A 105 -17.20 4.10 -2.88
CA ILE A 105 -18.22 5.16 -2.88
C ILE A 105 -17.57 6.51 -2.58
N LEU A 106 -16.76 6.61 -1.54
CA LEU A 106 -16.07 7.86 -1.20
C LEU A 106 -15.10 8.29 -2.30
N ARG A 107 -14.29 7.36 -2.83
CA ARG A 107 -13.38 7.65 -3.95
C ARG A 107 -14.12 8.23 -5.15
N LYS A 108 -15.24 7.63 -5.54
CA LYS A 108 -16.07 8.10 -6.65
C LYS A 108 -16.61 9.51 -6.39
N LYS A 109 -17.03 9.79 -5.17
CA LYS A 109 -17.51 11.12 -4.78
C LYS A 109 -16.41 12.17 -4.89
N LEU A 110 -15.23 11.91 -4.33
CA LEU A 110 -14.09 12.83 -4.39
C LEU A 110 -13.68 13.13 -5.84
N LEU A 111 -13.63 12.12 -6.70
CA LEU A 111 -13.30 12.30 -8.12
C LEU A 111 -14.38 13.10 -8.88
N LYS A 112 -15.66 12.87 -8.58
CA LYS A 112 -16.77 13.61 -9.18
C LYS A 112 -16.74 15.08 -8.81
N ASP A 113 -16.38 15.40 -7.57
CA ASP A 113 -16.28 16.77 -7.07
C ASP A 113 -14.98 17.48 -7.52
N GLY A 114 -14.14 16.81 -8.31
CA GLY A 114 -12.85 17.33 -8.78
C GLY A 114 -11.80 17.47 -7.68
N GLU A 115 -12.04 16.83 -6.54
CA GLU A 115 -11.13 16.84 -5.40
C GLU A 115 -10.00 15.83 -5.57
N LYS A 116 -8.86 16.11 -4.92
CA LYS A 116 -7.79 15.12 -4.79
C LYS A 116 -8.28 13.96 -3.92
N LEU A 117 -7.76 12.76 -4.19
CA LEU A 117 -8.01 11.61 -3.34
C LEU A 117 -7.41 11.85 -1.94
N ASP A 118 -8.26 12.14 -0.97
CA ASP A 118 -7.88 12.32 0.44
C ASP A 118 -7.59 10.95 1.06
N ALA A 119 -6.31 10.60 1.16
CA ALA A 119 -5.88 9.31 1.70
C ALA A 119 -6.34 9.09 3.14
N LYS A 120 -6.39 10.12 3.97
CA LYS A 120 -6.85 10.02 5.37
C LYS A 120 -8.35 9.72 5.46
N ALA A 121 -9.15 10.42 4.67
CA ALA A 121 -10.59 10.16 4.59
C ALA A 121 -10.87 8.75 4.06
N LEU A 122 -10.14 8.30 3.05
CA LEU A 122 -10.28 6.97 2.47
C LEU A 122 -9.91 5.86 3.47
N VAL A 123 -8.84 6.03 4.24
CA VAL A 123 -8.45 5.05 5.29
C VAL A 123 -9.55 4.87 6.33
N ARG A 124 -10.26 5.91 6.70
CA ARG A 124 -11.34 5.84 7.67
C ARG A 124 -12.53 4.97 7.21
N THR A 125 -12.63 4.68 5.92
CA THR A 125 -13.64 3.75 5.38
C THR A 125 -13.24 2.28 5.49
N LEU A 126 -12.01 1.97 5.92
CA LEU A 126 -11.44 0.62 5.96
C LEU A 126 -11.59 -0.06 7.33
N ASP A 127 -12.71 0.14 8.00
CA ASP A 127 -13.02 -0.47 9.29
C ASP A 127 -13.03 -2.01 9.27
N LYS A 128 -13.30 -2.61 8.10
CA LYS A 128 -13.27 -4.07 7.90
C LYS A 128 -11.91 -4.62 7.50
N PHE A 129 -10.91 -3.78 7.30
CA PHE A 129 -9.56 -4.24 6.95
C PHE A 129 -8.84 -4.90 8.12
N SER A 130 -9.06 -4.38 9.32
CA SER A 130 -8.47 -4.91 10.56
C SER A 130 -9.47 -4.82 11.71
N THR A 131 -9.36 -5.77 12.65
CA THR A 131 -10.11 -5.75 13.92
C THR A 131 -9.42 -4.93 15.01
N THR A 132 -8.25 -4.36 14.72
CA THR A 132 -7.47 -3.54 15.65
C THR A 132 -8.20 -2.23 15.90
N GLU A 133 -8.41 -1.90 17.18
CA GLU A 133 -8.94 -0.61 17.58
C GLU A 133 -8.03 0.53 17.10
N ASP A 134 -8.63 1.65 16.70
CA ASP A 134 -7.90 2.82 16.17
C ASP A 134 -6.99 2.52 14.96
N TYR A 135 -7.35 1.55 14.15
CA TYR A 135 -6.58 1.16 12.96
C TYR A 135 -6.33 2.33 12.01
N ASP A 136 -7.35 3.14 11.75
CA ASP A 136 -7.26 4.34 10.92
C ASP A 136 -6.23 5.35 11.46
N LYS A 137 -6.24 5.60 12.77
CA LYS A 137 -5.27 6.50 13.42
C LYS A 137 -3.84 5.99 13.30
N ARG A 138 -3.63 4.69 13.43
CA ARG A 138 -2.31 4.07 13.25
C ARG A 138 -1.80 4.24 11.83
N VAL A 139 -2.64 3.98 10.83
CA VAL A 139 -2.28 4.17 9.42
C VAL A 139 -1.98 5.64 9.12
N ILE A 140 -2.84 6.56 9.58
CA ILE A 140 -2.65 8.00 9.38
C ILE A 140 -1.34 8.50 10.01
N ASN A 141 -0.97 8.00 11.18
CA ASN A 141 0.32 8.34 11.80
C ASN A 141 1.51 7.89 10.93
N ILE A 142 1.44 6.71 10.33
CA ILE A 142 2.48 6.23 9.43
C ILE A 142 2.48 7.02 8.12
N MET A 143 1.33 7.45 7.62
CA MET A 143 1.26 8.33 6.44
C MET A 143 2.11 9.58 6.59
N GLY A 144 2.11 10.22 7.77
CA GLY A 144 2.96 11.38 8.04
C GLY A 144 4.45 11.07 7.83
N LYS A 145 4.92 9.92 8.31
CA LYS A 145 6.31 9.49 8.12
C LYS A 145 6.63 9.18 6.65
N VAL A 146 5.69 8.60 5.92
CA VAL A 146 5.83 8.32 4.49
C VAL A 146 5.95 9.62 3.70
N GLU A 147 5.09 10.60 3.97
CA GLU A 147 5.10 11.91 3.32
C GLU A 147 6.42 12.65 3.56
N GLU A 148 6.96 12.63 4.77
CA GLU A 148 8.27 13.23 5.09
C GLU A 148 9.40 12.64 4.24
N VAL A 149 9.43 11.31 4.07
CA VAL A 149 10.45 10.65 3.24
C VAL A 149 10.29 11.03 1.77
N LEU A 150 9.08 10.96 1.23
CA LEU A 150 8.81 11.29 -0.18
C LEU A 150 9.14 12.76 -0.47
N TYR A 151 8.81 13.67 0.45
CA TYR A 151 9.13 15.09 0.30
C TYR A 151 10.63 15.38 0.33
N SER A 152 11.39 14.70 1.20
CA SER A 152 12.85 14.86 1.26
C SER A 152 13.55 14.41 -0.03
N GLU A 153 13.08 13.35 -0.67
CA GLU A 153 13.63 12.87 -1.95
C GLU A 153 13.38 13.86 -3.09
N THR A 154 12.17 14.40 -3.20
CA THR A 154 11.85 15.38 -4.25
C THR A 154 12.66 16.65 -4.15
N LYS A 155 13.11 17.04 -2.96
CA LYS A 155 14.04 18.16 -2.78
C LYS A 155 15.46 17.83 -3.22
N THR A 156 15.91 16.62 -2.94
CA THR A 156 17.25 16.15 -3.32
C THR A 156 17.39 16.11 -4.84
N ASP A 157 16.43 15.51 -5.53
CA ASP A 157 16.41 15.42 -6.99
C ASP A 157 16.44 16.80 -7.65
N LYS A 158 15.62 17.74 -7.18
CA LYS A 158 15.61 19.11 -7.71
C LYS A 158 16.91 19.89 -7.47
N ASN A 159 17.64 19.58 -6.40
CA ASN A 159 18.94 20.20 -6.13
C ASN A 159 20.06 19.59 -6.99
N GLU A 160 19.97 18.30 -7.32
CA GLU A 160 20.89 17.64 -8.22
C GLU A 160 20.69 18.10 -9.68
N GLU A 161 19.44 18.20 -10.14
CA GLU A 161 19.13 18.77 -11.47
C GLU A 161 19.65 20.19 -11.65
N LYS A 162 19.55 21.04 -10.60
CA LYS A 162 20.10 22.41 -10.64
C LYS A 162 21.62 22.45 -10.71
N LYS A 163 22.32 21.46 -10.19
CA LYS A 163 23.79 21.36 -10.26
C LYS A 163 24.31 20.87 -11.61
N ILE A 164 23.47 20.19 -12.38
CA ILE A 164 23.83 19.62 -13.69
C ILE A 164 23.61 20.60 -14.84
N LEU A 165 22.77 21.63 -14.65
CA LEU A 165 22.59 22.69 -15.65
C LEU A 165 23.79 23.63 -15.64
N PRO A 166 24.57 23.75 -16.73
CA PRO A 166 25.67 24.70 -16.80
C PRO A 166 25.13 26.14 -16.73
N GLU A 167 25.75 26.95 -15.86
CA GLU A 167 25.49 28.38 -15.87
C GLU A 167 25.68 28.93 -17.29
N GLN A 168 24.58 29.31 -17.91
CA GLN A 168 24.67 30.13 -19.12
C GLN A 168 25.17 31.52 -18.67
N LYS A 169 26.48 31.73 -18.83
CA LYS A 169 27.05 33.08 -18.70
C LYS A 169 26.52 33.95 -19.84
N PRO A 170 26.16 35.21 -19.55
CA PRO A 170 25.73 36.18 -20.53
C PRO A 170 26.78 36.50 -21.59
#